data_94b58addaef8886c7b3378b8a1924023
#
_entry.id   94b58addaef8886c7b3378b8a1924023
#
_cell.length_a   1.000
_cell.length_b   1.000
_cell.length_c   1.000
_cell.angle_alpha   90.00
_cell.angle_beta   90.00
_cell.angle_gamma   90.00
#
_symmetry.space_group_name_H-M   'P 1'
#
loop_
_entity.id
_entity.type
_entity.pdbx_description
1 polymer ?
#
loop_
_entity_poly.entity_id
_entity_poly.type
_entity_poly.pdbx_seq_one_letter_code
_entity_poly.pdbx_strand_id
1 'polypeptide(L)'
;VKGYGPNIKWIPRVMIPVAKKAIRRLLSLSQHARALAHWCEKYPDKFYRHELCPTVDEKAKLTVVQVCHALGYHLFDHKSCVLKIKRTSLDGGKSFLNHNDYNYSLSDLWEIISSNFSRDFPWYDKEKSIKFSNALCLLNTDQFSLSRMTSIFTFYKPTKSFFFSDIQSKKSYEMNYKNIFSRYGYYDDEGKPLLIRSHQPRHLLNTIAHYGEMSELDIAKWSGRV
;
A
#
# COMPACT_ATOMS: atom_id res chain seq x y z
N VAL A 1 -1.84 -10.17 -32.00
CA VAL A 1 -2.31 -8.79 -31.97
C VAL A 1 -1.64 -8.07 -30.82
N LYS A 2 -0.59 -7.39 -31.12
CA LYS A 2 0.07 -6.43 -30.25
C LYS A 2 -0.70 -5.14 -30.35
N GLY A 3 -1.59 -4.86 -29.48
CA GLY A 3 -2.30 -3.65 -29.71
C GLY A 3 -3.27 -3.28 -28.63
N TYR A 4 -2.85 -3.48 -27.40
CA TYR A 4 -3.46 -2.63 -26.41
C TYR A 4 -2.68 -1.33 -26.44
N GLY A 5 -3.20 -0.37 -27.17
CA GLY A 5 -2.84 1.03 -27.01
C GLY A 5 -2.82 1.42 -25.54
N PRO A 6 -2.48 2.65 -25.16
CA PRO A 6 -2.39 3.06 -23.77
C PRO A 6 -3.59 2.50 -23.04
N ASN A 7 -3.38 1.77 -21.93
CA ASN A 7 -4.34 0.91 -21.22
C ASN A 7 -5.67 1.61 -20.85
N ILE A 8 -6.39 2.12 -21.83
CA ILE A 8 -7.70 2.76 -21.70
C ILE A 8 -8.71 1.64 -21.54
N LYS A 9 -9.38 1.60 -20.42
CA LYS A 9 -10.51 0.71 -20.18
C LYS A 9 -11.79 1.49 -20.18
N TRP A 10 -12.70 1.11 -21.06
CA TRP A 10 -14.05 1.69 -21.09
C TRP A 10 -14.85 1.17 -19.90
N ILE A 11 -15.52 2.06 -19.22
CA ILE A 11 -16.39 1.74 -18.08
C ILE A 11 -17.83 2.04 -18.49
N PRO A 12 -18.77 1.08 -18.37
CA PRO A 12 -20.17 1.33 -18.62
C PRO A 12 -20.69 2.52 -17.82
N ARG A 13 -21.53 3.35 -18.40
CA ARG A 13 -22.02 4.59 -17.77
C ARG A 13 -22.60 4.36 -16.37
N VAL A 14 -23.33 3.26 -16.19
CA VAL A 14 -23.91 2.85 -14.89
C VAL A 14 -22.84 2.58 -13.83
N MET A 15 -21.60 2.18 -14.20
CA MET A 15 -20.52 1.89 -13.29
C MET A 15 -19.66 3.11 -12.94
N ILE A 16 -19.87 4.25 -13.58
CA ILE A 16 -19.09 5.47 -13.33
C ILE A 16 -19.12 5.91 -11.85
N PRO A 17 -20.29 5.94 -11.17
CA PRO A 17 -20.31 6.30 -9.74
C PRO A 17 -19.49 5.34 -8.86
N VAL A 18 -19.55 4.04 -9.14
CA VAL A 18 -18.79 3.01 -8.43
C VAL A 18 -17.29 3.21 -8.62
N ALA A 19 -16.87 3.41 -9.88
CA ALA A 19 -15.45 3.67 -10.19
C ALA A 19 -14.93 4.94 -9.51
N LYS A 20 -15.70 6.04 -9.56
CA LYS A 20 -15.35 7.29 -8.86
C LYS A 20 -15.22 7.08 -7.34
N LYS A 21 -16.13 6.31 -6.74
CA LYS A 21 -16.07 5.97 -5.30
C LYS A 21 -14.82 5.16 -4.97
N ALA A 22 -14.49 4.16 -5.80
CA ALA A 22 -13.28 3.36 -5.64
C ALA A 22 -12.00 4.19 -5.73
N ILE A 23 -11.90 5.08 -6.73
CA ILE A 23 -10.76 5.99 -6.91
C ILE A 23 -10.61 6.91 -5.70
N ARG A 24 -11.69 7.52 -5.20
CA ARG A 24 -11.63 8.39 -4.01
C ARG A 24 -11.12 7.62 -2.77
N ARG A 25 -11.57 6.37 -2.58
CA ARG A 25 -11.09 5.51 -1.48
C ARG A 25 -9.62 5.19 -1.62
N LEU A 26 -9.15 4.84 -2.82
CA LEU A 26 -7.72 4.60 -3.07
C LEU A 26 -6.89 5.87 -2.85
N LEU A 27 -7.38 7.03 -3.26
CA LEU A 27 -6.71 8.31 -3.01
C LEU A 27 -6.58 8.59 -1.50
N SER A 28 -7.61 8.31 -0.72
CA SER A 28 -7.58 8.45 0.73
C SER A 28 -6.60 7.46 1.37
N LEU A 29 -6.65 6.19 0.98
CA LEU A 29 -5.76 5.14 1.51
C LEU A 29 -4.28 5.40 1.18
N SER A 30 -3.99 5.97 0.02
CA SER A 30 -2.62 6.25 -0.43
C SER A 30 -2.10 7.62 -0.01
N GLN A 31 -2.89 8.43 0.68
CA GLN A 31 -2.58 9.83 0.97
C GLN A 31 -1.27 10.01 1.73
N HIS A 32 -1.05 9.25 2.81
CA HIS A 32 0.16 9.37 3.63
C HIS A 32 1.42 8.93 2.86
N ALA A 33 1.36 7.80 2.18
CA ALA A 33 2.49 7.32 1.38
C ALA A 33 2.84 8.30 0.23
N ARG A 34 1.83 8.87 -0.44
CA ARG A 34 2.06 9.88 -1.48
C ARG A 34 2.57 11.21 -0.92
N ALA A 35 2.12 11.62 0.26
CA ALA A 35 2.62 12.82 0.92
C ALA A 35 4.11 12.68 1.27
N LEU A 36 4.50 11.53 1.83
CA LEU A 36 5.91 11.21 2.06
C LEU A 36 6.70 11.25 0.74
N ALA A 37 6.21 10.56 -0.31
CA ALA A 37 6.89 10.53 -1.60
C ALA A 37 7.06 11.93 -2.20
N HIS A 38 6.03 12.77 -2.12
CA HIS A 38 6.08 14.16 -2.57
C HIS A 38 7.11 14.99 -1.78
N TRP A 39 7.17 14.79 -0.47
CA TRP A 39 8.18 15.42 0.37
C TRP A 39 9.60 15.02 -0.05
N CYS A 40 9.85 13.71 -0.20
CA CYS A 40 11.14 13.18 -0.61
C CYS A 40 11.58 13.69 -1.99
N GLU A 41 10.63 13.83 -2.92
CA GLU A 41 10.90 14.37 -4.26
C GLU A 41 11.25 15.86 -4.23
N LYS A 42 10.67 16.61 -3.30
CA LYS A 42 10.85 18.06 -3.19
C LYS A 42 12.01 18.46 -2.28
N TYR A 43 12.22 17.68 -1.22
CA TYR A 43 13.19 17.98 -0.17
C TYR A 43 14.01 16.73 0.18
N PRO A 44 14.88 16.24 -0.71
CA PRO A 44 15.58 14.96 -0.54
C PRO A 44 16.45 14.91 0.72
N ASP A 45 16.97 16.06 1.16
CA ASP A 45 17.92 16.15 2.28
C ASP A 45 17.26 16.59 3.60
N LYS A 46 15.91 16.69 3.65
CA LYS A 46 15.19 17.13 4.85
C LYS A 46 14.31 16.06 5.40
N PHE A 47 14.36 15.87 6.72
CA PHE A 47 13.50 14.93 7.42
C PHE A 47 12.01 15.21 7.19
N TYR A 48 11.21 14.16 6.92
CA TYR A 48 9.75 14.27 6.80
C TYR A 48 9.13 14.42 8.18
N ARG A 49 8.63 15.63 8.48
CA ARG A 49 8.01 15.93 9.76
C ARG A 49 6.52 15.60 9.74
N HIS A 50 6.14 14.61 10.51
CA HIS A 50 4.76 14.21 10.77
C HIS A 50 4.33 14.65 12.18
N GLU A 51 3.08 14.42 12.56
CA GLU A 51 2.49 14.92 13.82
C GLU A 51 3.27 14.55 15.09
N LEU A 52 3.86 13.34 15.13
CA LEU A 52 4.63 12.90 16.30
C LEU A 52 6.10 13.33 16.24
N CYS A 53 6.56 13.91 15.15
CA CYS A 53 7.95 14.29 15.01
C CYS A 53 8.31 15.38 16.03
N PRO A 54 9.40 15.22 16.81
CA PRO A 54 9.81 16.23 17.78
C PRO A 54 10.18 17.55 17.08
N THR A 55 9.79 18.67 17.71
CA THR A 55 10.09 20.01 17.22
C THR A 55 11.48 20.40 17.67
N VAL A 56 12.50 19.92 16.98
CA VAL A 56 13.92 20.18 17.26
C VAL A 56 14.64 20.53 15.96
N ASP A 57 15.85 21.07 16.08
CA ASP A 57 16.73 21.28 14.92
C ASP A 57 17.13 19.94 14.26
N GLU A 58 17.35 19.96 12.93
CA GLU A 58 17.71 18.76 12.15
C GLU A 58 18.97 18.05 12.67
N LYS A 59 19.92 18.81 13.22
CA LYS A 59 21.20 18.31 13.72
C LYS A 59 21.23 18.10 15.24
N ALA A 60 20.16 18.50 15.94
CA ALA A 60 20.08 18.30 17.38
C ALA A 60 20.01 16.80 17.72
N LYS A 61 20.77 16.40 18.75
CA LYS A 61 20.74 15.03 19.23
C LYS A 61 19.43 14.70 19.91
N LEU A 62 18.85 13.57 19.54
CA LEU A 62 17.57 13.09 20.02
C LEU A 62 17.71 12.18 21.22
N THR A 63 16.80 12.28 22.16
CA THR A 63 16.62 11.23 23.17
C THR A 63 16.00 9.98 22.52
N VAL A 64 16.13 8.82 23.16
CA VAL A 64 15.55 7.56 22.66
C VAL A 64 14.05 7.67 22.41
N VAL A 65 13.33 8.38 23.28
CA VAL A 65 11.89 8.61 23.12
C VAL A 65 11.63 9.50 21.88
N GLN A 66 12.43 10.53 21.69
CA GLN A 66 12.33 11.40 20.51
C GLN A 66 12.67 10.64 19.21
N VAL A 67 13.62 9.73 19.23
CA VAL A 67 13.89 8.82 18.08
C VAL A 67 12.66 7.97 17.78
N CYS A 68 12.03 7.38 18.79
CA CYS A 68 10.78 6.65 18.64
C CYS A 68 9.68 7.50 18.00
N HIS A 69 9.48 8.70 18.52
CA HIS A 69 8.49 9.64 17.99
C HIS A 69 8.83 10.06 16.56
N ALA A 70 10.09 10.38 16.28
CA ALA A 70 10.56 10.70 14.92
C ALA A 70 10.29 9.56 13.93
N LEU A 71 10.37 8.28 14.36
CA LEU A 71 10.04 7.11 13.56
C LEU A 71 8.53 6.80 13.48
N GLY A 72 7.68 7.62 14.11
CA GLY A 72 6.22 7.47 14.07
C GLY A 72 5.65 6.52 15.10
N TYR A 73 6.42 6.15 16.12
CA TYR A 73 5.94 5.27 17.18
C TYR A 73 5.44 6.07 18.39
N HIS A 74 4.19 5.90 18.75
CA HIS A 74 3.56 6.57 19.88
C HIS A 74 3.86 5.84 21.20
N LEU A 75 5.14 5.86 21.61
CA LEU A 75 5.65 5.25 22.83
C LEU A 75 6.34 6.31 23.70
N PHE A 76 6.09 6.30 25.01
CA PHE A 76 6.56 7.34 25.91
C PHE A 76 7.58 6.82 26.93
N ASP A 77 7.58 5.52 27.21
CA ASP A 77 8.55 4.97 28.16
C ASP A 77 9.83 4.52 27.46
N HIS A 78 10.96 4.76 28.11
CA HIS A 78 12.28 4.48 27.58
C HIS A 78 12.50 3.00 27.21
N LYS A 79 12.04 2.06 28.03
CA LYS A 79 12.23 0.62 27.81
C LYS A 79 11.51 0.16 26.54
N SER A 80 10.25 0.52 26.39
CA SER A 80 9.44 0.20 25.20
C SER A 80 10.02 0.82 23.95
N CYS A 81 10.53 2.06 24.04
CA CYS A 81 11.20 2.72 22.92
C CYS A 81 12.46 1.97 22.50
N VAL A 82 13.33 1.60 23.43
CA VAL A 82 14.54 0.80 23.15
C VAL A 82 14.17 -0.54 22.50
N LEU A 83 13.20 -1.27 23.06
CA LEU A 83 12.75 -2.55 22.50
C LEU A 83 12.16 -2.38 21.09
N LYS A 84 11.40 -1.31 20.87
CA LYS A 84 10.82 -1.04 19.57
C LYS A 84 11.86 -0.71 18.51
N ILE A 85 12.81 0.18 18.82
CA ILE A 85 13.90 0.54 17.92
C ILE A 85 14.74 -0.68 17.56
N LYS A 86 15.09 -1.53 18.54
CA LYS A 86 15.82 -2.78 18.30
C LYS A 86 15.12 -3.75 17.35
N ARG A 87 13.79 -3.76 17.36
CA ARG A 87 12.95 -4.62 16.50
C ARG A 87 12.57 -3.97 15.17
N THR A 88 12.83 -2.67 15.03
CA THR A 88 12.53 -1.97 13.78
C THR A 88 13.60 -2.34 12.76
N SER A 89 13.17 -2.98 11.68
CA SER A 89 13.99 -3.22 10.50
C SER A 89 13.33 -2.52 9.31
N LEU A 90 14.13 -1.89 8.49
CA LEU A 90 13.74 -1.53 7.13
C LEU A 90 14.07 -2.72 6.24
N ASP A 91 13.21 -3.05 5.32
CA ASP A 91 13.24 -4.21 4.43
C ASP A 91 14.59 -4.98 4.35
N GLY A 92 14.62 -6.21 4.86
CA GLY A 92 15.80 -7.08 4.77
C GLY A 92 16.32 -7.67 6.09
N GLY A 93 15.64 -7.44 7.21
CA GLY A 93 15.94 -8.14 8.49
C GLY A 93 17.16 -7.63 9.27
N LYS A 94 17.86 -6.60 8.77
CA LYS A 94 18.91 -5.93 9.55
C LYS A 94 18.27 -4.86 10.43
N SER A 95 18.71 -4.78 11.69
CA SER A 95 18.25 -3.72 12.58
C SER A 95 18.56 -2.34 11.99
N PHE A 96 17.55 -1.48 12.05
CA PHE A 96 17.58 -0.14 11.48
C PHE A 96 18.68 0.73 12.11
N LEU A 97 18.91 0.61 13.39
CA LEU A 97 19.83 1.44 14.14
C LEU A 97 20.87 0.58 14.88
N ASN A 98 22.06 1.11 15.01
CA ASN A 98 23.10 0.50 15.83
C ASN A 98 22.64 0.47 17.29
N HIS A 99 22.62 -0.71 17.92
CA HIS A 99 22.05 -0.93 19.24
C HIS A 99 22.83 -0.30 20.41
N ASN A 100 24.06 0.10 20.15
CA ASN A 100 24.96 0.52 21.22
C ASN A 100 25.02 2.05 21.40
N ASP A 101 24.54 2.82 20.41
CA ASP A 101 24.57 4.27 20.47
C ASP A 101 23.31 4.87 19.85
N TYR A 102 22.39 5.32 20.71
CA TYR A 102 21.13 5.96 20.29
C TYR A 102 21.30 7.47 20.02
N ASN A 103 22.50 7.91 19.73
CA ASN A 103 22.84 9.33 19.56
C ASN A 103 22.57 9.83 18.15
N TYR A 104 21.32 9.72 17.70
CA TYR A 104 20.87 10.14 16.37
C TYR A 104 20.31 11.56 16.39
N SER A 105 20.50 12.29 15.30
CA SER A 105 19.75 13.51 14.94
C SER A 105 18.67 13.18 13.90
N LEU A 106 17.79 14.12 13.58
CA LEU A 106 16.81 13.94 12.49
C LEU A 106 17.53 13.76 11.14
N SER A 107 18.64 14.47 10.91
CA SER A 107 19.46 14.29 9.71
C SER A 107 20.03 12.88 9.60
N ASP A 108 20.59 12.32 10.70
CA ASP A 108 21.13 10.96 10.71
C ASP A 108 20.03 9.93 10.41
N LEU A 109 18.85 10.08 11.03
CA LEU A 109 17.71 9.22 10.76
C LEU A 109 17.24 9.33 9.31
N TRP A 110 17.25 10.53 8.74
CA TRP A 110 16.84 10.74 7.36
C TRP A 110 17.78 10.10 6.35
N GLU A 111 19.07 10.18 6.58
CA GLU A 111 20.07 9.50 5.74
C GLU A 111 19.83 7.98 5.73
N ILE A 112 19.61 7.39 6.91
CA ILE A 112 19.31 5.95 7.02
C ILE A 112 18.00 5.61 6.32
N ILE A 113 16.92 6.38 6.52
CA ILE A 113 15.62 6.15 5.90
C ILE A 113 15.71 6.26 4.38
N SER A 114 16.32 7.33 3.88
CA SER A 114 16.38 7.62 2.45
C SER A 114 17.27 6.62 1.69
N SER A 115 18.34 6.11 2.33
CA SER A 115 19.19 5.08 1.75
C SER A 115 18.47 3.75 1.50
N ASN A 116 17.34 3.51 2.18
CA ASN A 116 16.53 2.30 2.04
C ASN A 116 15.38 2.45 1.04
N PHE A 117 15.22 3.59 0.39
CA PHE A 117 14.25 3.72 -0.70
C PHE A 117 14.65 2.85 -1.90
N SER A 118 13.66 2.47 -2.68
CA SER A 118 13.87 1.73 -3.93
C SER A 118 14.93 2.44 -4.80
N ARG A 119 15.78 1.66 -5.47
CA ARG A 119 16.74 2.19 -6.47
C ARG A 119 16.05 2.95 -7.60
N ASP A 120 14.79 2.63 -7.86
CA ASP A 120 14.00 3.30 -8.90
C ASP A 120 13.34 4.60 -8.40
N PHE A 121 13.46 4.94 -7.11
CA PHE A 121 12.90 6.19 -6.61
C PHE A 121 13.48 7.39 -7.39
N PRO A 122 12.67 8.35 -7.84
CA PRO A 122 11.26 8.60 -7.49
C PRO A 122 10.22 7.91 -8.41
N TRP A 123 10.61 6.92 -9.23
CA TRP A 123 9.74 6.29 -10.21
C TRP A 123 9.03 5.05 -9.66
N TYR A 124 7.70 5.14 -9.54
CA TYR A 124 6.83 4.00 -9.26
C TYR A 124 6.73 3.06 -10.48
N ASP A 125 6.62 3.65 -11.68
CA ASP A 125 6.66 2.97 -12.97
C ASP A 125 7.41 3.89 -13.95
N LYS A 126 8.68 3.59 -14.19
CA LYS A 126 9.56 4.42 -15.01
C LYS A 126 9.14 4.42 -16.48
N GLU A 127 8.69 3.28 -17.00
CA GLU A 127 8.25 3.15 -18.40
C GLU A 127 7.03 4.05 -18.68
N LYS A 128 6.12 4.16 -17.72
CA LYS A 128 4.93 5.01 -17.82
C LYS A 128 5.11 6.42 -17.24
N SER A 129 6.33 6.75 -16.83
CA SER A 129 6.65 8.05 -16.21
C SER A 129 5.77 8.38 -15.00
N ILE A 130 5.41 7.37 -14.20
CA ILE A 130 4.62 7.54 -12.99
C ILE A 130 5.57 7.62 -11.79
N LYS A 131 5.54 8.76 -11.08
CA LYS A 131 6.28 8.93 -9.82
C LYS A 131 5.51 8.31 -8.65
N PHE A 132 6.23 8.01 -7.54
CA PHE A 132 5.61 7.54 -6.30
C PHE A 132 4.55 8.52 -5.78
N SER A 133 4.80 9.82 -5.82
CA SER A 133 3.85 10.87 -5.40
C SER A 133 2.54 10.87 -6.20
N ASN A 134 2.53 10.35 -7.43
CA ASN A 134 1.37 10.28 -8.32
C ASN A 134 0.75 8.88 -8.41
N ALA A 135 1.31 7.90 -7.71
CA ALA A 135 0.82 6.52 -7.79
C ALA A 135 -0.44 6.32 -6.96
N LEU A 136 -1.56 5.96 -7.61
CA LEU A 136 -2.85 5.75 -6.95
C LEU A 136 -2.81 4.55 -5.96
N CYS A 137 -2.08 3.49 -6.30
CA CYS A 137 -1.93 2.28 -5.48
C CYS A 137 -0.58 2.27 -4.77
N LEU A 138 -0.27 3.30 -4.01
CA LEU A 138 0.88 3.36 -3.14
C LEU A 138 0.41 3.33 -1.68
N LEU A 139 0.98 2.44 -0.89
CA LEU A 139 0.64 2.26 0.51
C LEU A 139 1.89 2.40 1.39
N ASN A 140 1.70 2.52 2.68
CA ASN A 140 2.77 2.32 3.65
C ASN A 140 2.86 0.82 4.02
N THR A 141 4.04 0.35 4.36
CA THR A 141 4.21 -1.04 4.82
C THR A 141 3.40 -1.28 6.09
N ASP A 142 2.81 -2.44 6.20
CA ASP A 142 1.93 -2.86 7.31
C ASP A 142 0.67 -1.99 7.51
N GLN A 143 0.29 -1.13 6.57
CA GLN A 143 -0.87 -0.23 6.69
C GLN A 143 -2.19 -0.95 7.00
N PHE A 144 -2.35 -2.20 6.57
CA PHE A 144 -3.54 -3.01 6.84
C PHE A 144 -3.29 -4.15 7.82
N SER A 145 -2.15 -4.15 8.50
CA SER A 145 -1.85 -5.15 9.51
C SER A 145 -2.65 -4.90 10.78
N LEU A 146 -3.28 -5.96 11.31
CA LEU A 146 -3.97 -5.90 12.61
C LEU A 146 -3.01 -6.05 13.79
N SER A 147 -1.80 -6.56 13.54
CA SER A 147 -0.82 -6.91 14.58
C SER A 147 0.45 -6.06 14.55
N ARG A 148 0.63 -5.26 13.49
CA ARG A 148 1.81 -4.40 13.32
C ARG A 148 1.40 -2.96 13.10
N MET A 149 2.20 -2.05 13.61
CA MET A 149 2.01 -0.63 13.34
C MET A 149 2.45 -0.32 11.91
N THR A 150 1.72 0.57 11.26
CA THR A 150 2.09 1.10 9.94
C THR A 150 3.47 1.74 9.99
N SER A 151 4.34 1.35 9.09
CA SER A 151 5.65 1.98 8.90
C SER A 151 5.49 3.20 8.00
N ILE A 152 5.53 4.40 8.59
CA ILE A 152 5.26 5.65 7.87
C ILE A 152 6.36 6.03 6.87
N PHE A 153 7.57 5.47 7.00
CA PHE A 153 8.72 5.77 6.13
C PHE A 153 9.01 4.71 5.09
N THR A 154 8.15 3.71 4.94
CA THR A 154 8.37 2.65 3.95
C THR A 154 7.24 2.59 2.94
N PHE A 155 7.61 2.51 1.66
CA PHE A 155 6.66 2.38 0.57
C PHE A 155 6.33 0.92 0.31
N TYR A 156 5.07 0.62 0.15
CA TYR A 156 4.59 -0.67 -0.29
C TYR A 156 3.83 -0.52 -1.61
N LYS A 157 4.35 -1.19 -2.64
CA LYS A 157 3.72 -1.29 -3.96
C LYS A 157 2.90 -2.58 -4.00
N PRO A 158 1.57 -2.52 -3.85
CA PRO A 158 0.75 -3.73 -3.81
C PRO A 158 0.78 -4.44 -5.15
N THR A 159 0.99 -5.75 -5.10
CA THR A 159 0.98 -6.63 -6.26
C THR A 159 -0.43 -7.18 -6.52
N LYS A 160 -0.63 -7.82 -7.69
CA LYS A 160 -1.87 -8.56 -7.95
C LYS A 160 -2.15 -9.60 -6.87
N SER A 161 -1.11 -10.30 -6.40
CA SER A 161 -1.23 -11.31 -5.36
C SER A 161 -1.73 -10.75 -4.03
N PHE A 162 -1.41 -9.50 -3.68
CA PHE A 162 -1.92 -8.83 -2.49
C PHE A 162 -3.46 -8.79 -2.49
N PHE A 163 -4.06 -8.40 -3.61
CA PHE A 163 -5.52 -8.34 -3.72
C PHE A 163 -6.14 -9.73 -3.90
N PHE A 164 -5.51 -10.59 -4.73
CA PHE A 164 -6.08 -11.89 -5.03
C PHE A 164 -6.00 -12.87 -3.86
N SER A 165 -4.96 -12.81 -3.05
CA SER A 165 -4.88 -13.65 -1.84
C SER A 165 -6.03 -13.39 -0.88
N ASP A 166 -6.52 -12.16 -0.82
CA ASP A 166 -7.62 -11.78 0.08
C ASP A 166 -9.01 -12.18 -0.42
N ILE A 167 -9.19 -12.35 -1.73
CA ILE A 167 -10.48 -12.74 -2.34
C ILE A 167 -10.53 -14.18 -2.82
N GLN A 168 -9.38 -14.82 -3.04
CA GLN A 168 -9.28 -16.16 -3.64
C GLN A 168 -8.66 -17.22 -2.74
N SER A 169 -8.16 -16.85 -1.56
CA SER A 169 -7.33 -17.74 -0.76
C SER A 169 -8.11 -18.95 -0.24
N LYS A 170 -7.72 -20.14 -0.69
CA LYS A 170 -8.15 -21.43 -0.11
C LYS A 170 -7.57 -21.66 1.29
N LYS A 171 -6.49 -20.95 1.67
CA LYS A 171 -5.87 -21.04 2.99
C LYS A 171 -6.80 -20.56 4.11
N SER A 172 -7.89 -19.88 3.78
CA SER A 172 -8.93 -19.52 4.74
C SER A 172 -9.57 -20.73 5.45
N TYR A 173 -9.45 -21.92 4.85
CA TYR A 173 -9.97 -23.16 5.46
C TYR A 173 -8.97 -23.82 6.42
N GLU A 174 -7.67 -23.59 6.24
CA GLU A 174 -6.63 -24.38 6.89
C GLU A 174 -5.93 -23.71 8.07
N MET A 175 -5.96 -22.37 8.19
CA MET A 175 -5.10 -21.66 9.14
C MET A 175 -5.71 -20.41 9.77
N ASN A 176 -6.94 -20.39 10.23
CA ASN A 176 -7.55 -19.17 10.82
C ASN A 176 -7.41 -17.90 9.94
N TYR A 177 -7.02 -18.05 8.67
CA TYR A 177 -6.92 -16.95 7.74
C TYR A 177 -8.29 -16.54 7.25
N LYS A 178 -8.73 -15.37 7.67
CA LYS A 178 -10.01 -14.80 7.27
C LYS A 178 -9.82 -13.98 5.98
N ASN A 179 -10.34 -14.47 4.85
CA ASN A 179 -10.44 -13.67 3.64
C ASN A 179 -11.45 -12.51 3.83
N ILE A 180 -11.55 -11.60 2.86
CA ILE A 180 -12.44 -10.44 2.97
C ILE A 180 -13.89 -10.86 3.25
N PHE A 181 -14.38 -11.93 2.61
CA PHE A 181 -15.78 -12.35 2.74
C PHE A 181 -16.06 -12.89 4.16
N SER A 182 -15.20 -13.76 4.69
CA SER A 182 -15.36 -14.28 6.05
C SER A 182 -15.19 -13.19 7.12
N ARG A 183 -14.35 -12.16 6.88
CA ARG A 183 -14.25 -11.02 7.80
C ARG A 183 -15.53 -10.20 7.89
N TYR A 184 -16.34 -10.20 6.83
CA TYR A 184 -17.62 -9.49 6.78
C TYR A 184 -18.85 -10.41 6.89
N GLY A 185 -18.65 -11.68 7.25
CA GLY A 185 -19.75 -12.62 7.50
C GLY A 185 -20.43 -13.17 6.24
N TYR A 186 -19.77 -13.12 5.09
CA TYR A 186 -20.29 -13.67 3.83
C TYR A 186 -19.84 -15.12 3.66
N TYR A 187 -20.79 -16.03 3.73
CA TYR A 187 -20.61 -17.47 3.59
C TYR A 187 -21.57 -18.00 2.51
N ASP A 188 -21.23 -19.17 1.94
CA ASP A 188 -22.14 -19.91 1.08
C ASP A 188 -23.17 -20.70 1.90
N ASP A 189 -24.08 -21.41 1.22
CA ASP A 189 -25.15 -22.21 1.85
C ASP A 189 -24.59 -23.38 2.66
N GLU A 190 -23.34 -23.81 2.43
CA GLU A 190 -22.64 -24.82 3.18
C GLU A 190 -21.83 -24.26 4.37
N GLY A 191 -21.92 -22.97 4.64
CA GLY A 191 -21.19 -22.30 5.71
C GLY A 191 -19.70 -22.08 5.42
N LYS A 192 -19.25 -22.23 4.17
CA LYS A 192 -17.88 -21.95 3.74
C LYS A 192 -17.74 -20.49 3.34
N PRO A 193 -16.61 -19.82 3.61
CA PRO A 193 -16.37 -18.46 3.17
C PRO A 193 -16.48 -18.33 1.65
N LEU A 194 -17.18 -17.32 1.17
CA LEU A 194 -17.24 -17.03 -0.26
C LEU A 194 -15.84 -16.78 -0.81
N LEU A 195 -15.62 -17.25 -2.03
CA LEU A 195 -14.38 -17.04 -2.80
C LEU A 195 -14.75 -16.50 -4.18
N ILE A 196 -14.05 -15.45 -4.62
CA ILE A 196 -14.23 -14.92 -5.98
C ILE A 196 -12.91 -15.03 -6.73
N ARG A 197 -12.93 -15.75 -7.83
CA ARG A 197 -11.80 -15.78 -8.78
C ARG A 197 -11.86 -14.56 -9.68
N SER A 198 -10.72 -14.00 -10.04
CA SER A 198 -10.63 -12.78 -10.88
C SER A 198 -11.39 -12.86 -12.22
N HIS A 199 -11.59 -14.07 -12.73
CA HIS A 199 -12.32 -14.30 -13.99
C HIS A 199 -13.86 -14.30 -13.81
N GLN A 200 -14.36 -14.68 -12.63
CA GLN A 200 -15.80 -14.79 -12.39
C GLN A 200 -16.57 -13.51 -12.64
N PRO A 201 -16.15 -12.32 -12.14
CA PRO A 201 -16.84 -11.08 -12.45
C PRO A 201 -16.88 -10.79 -13.96
N ARG A 202 -15.82 -11.12 -14.69
CA ARG A 202 -15.77 -10.94 -16.15
C ARG A 202 -16.76 -11.87 -16.84
N HIS A 203 -16.81 -13.15 -16.45
CA HIS A 203 -17.77 -14.09 -17.00
C HIS A 203 -19.19 -13.66 -16.72
N LEU A 204 -19.51 -13.28 -15.48
CA LEU A 204 -20.83 -12.77 -15.12
C LEU A 204 -21.23 -11.57 -15.97
N LEU A 205 -20.34 -10.59 -16.11
CA LEU A 205 -20.61 -9.39 -16.92
C LEU A 205 -20.81 -9.72 -18.40
N ASN A 206 -20.03 -10.65 -18.97
CA ASN A 206 -20.23 -11.11 -20.33
C ASN A 206 -21.59 -11.81 -20.49
N THR A 207 -21.96 -12.66 -19.53
CA THR A 207 -23.27 -13.33 -19.52
C THR A 207 -24.41 -12.34 -19.49
N ILE A 208 -24.33 -11.34 -18.60
CA ILE A 208 -25.34 -10.26 -18.53
C ILE A 208 -25.40 -9.47 -19.83
N ALA A 209 -24.26 -9.20 -20.46
CA ALA A 209 -24.22 -8.48 -21.73
C ALA A 209 -24.87 -9.27 -22.86
N HIS A 210 -24.67 -10.61 -22.91
CA HIS A 210 -25.38 -11.49 -23.84
C HIS A 210 -26.90 -11.50 -23.59
N TYR A 211 -27.36 -11.59 -22.34
CA TYR A 211 -28.78 -11.50 -22.01
C TYR A 211 -29.38 -10.12 -22.35
N GLY A 212 -28.57 -9.06 -22.32
CA GLY A 212 -28.94 -7.72 -22.77
C GLY A 212 -28.79 -7.48 -24.28
N GLU A 213 -28.70 -8.55 -25.08
CA GLU A 213 -28.62 -8.52 -26.56
C GLU A 213 -27.45 -7.69 -27.11
N MET A 214 -26.39 -7.49 -26.34
CA MET A 214 -25.17 -6.85 -26.82
C MET A 214 -24.48 -7.72 -27.87
N SER A 215 -24.04 -7.12 -28.98
CA SER A 215 -23.34 -7.87 -30.02
C SER A 215 -22.05 -8.53 -29.51
N GLU A 216 -21.68 -9.70 -30.03
CA GLU A 216 -20.45 -10.40 -29.67
C GLU A 216 -19.20 -9.54 -29.89
N LEU A 217 -19.21 -8.71 -30.96
CA LEU A 217 -18.11 -7.79 -31.24
C LEU A 217 -17.98 -6.72 -30.15
N ASP A 218 -19.08 -6.17 -29.67
CA ASP A 218 -19.05 -5.16 -28.60
C ASP A 218 -18.64 -5.78 -27.26
N ILE A 219 -19.08 -7.00 -26.97
CA ILE A 219 -18.65 -7.78 -25.81
C ILE A 219 -17.15 -8.05 -25.88
N ALA A 220 -16.62 -8.46 -27.06
CA ALA A 220 -15.21 -8.70 -27.27
C ALA A 220 -14.39 -7.42 -27.08
N LYS A 221 -14.80 -6.30 -27.67
CA LYS A 221 -14.17 -4.98 -27.49
C LYS A 221 -14.17 -4.56 -26.02
N TRP A 222 -15.33 -4.64 -25.37
CA TRP A 222 -15.49 -4.27 -23.98
C TRP A 222 -14.68 -5.15 -23.03
N SER A 223 -14.63 -6.47 -23.29
CA SER A 223 -13.83 -7.39 -22.49
C SER A 223 -12.33 -7.34 -22.80
N GLY A 224 -11.91 -6.57 -23.81
CA GLY A 224 -10.52 -6.41 -24.20
C GLY A 224 -9.94 -7.64 -24.89
N ARG A 225 -10.73 -8.34 -25.70
CA ARG A 225 -10.32 -9.51 -26.49
C ARG A 225 -10.00 -9.17 -27.94
N VAL A 226 -10.26 -7.97 -28.38
CA VAL A 226 -10.01 -7.44 -29.75
C VAL A 226 -9.06 -6.26 -29.68
#